data_10c2a12c214eed1f06b2be62542456cf
#
_entry.id   10c2a12c214eed1f06b2be62542456cf
#
_cell.length_a   1.000
_cell.length_b   1.000
_cell.length_c   1.000
_cell.angle_alpha   90.00
_cell.angle_beta   90.00
_cell.angle_gamma   90.00
#
_symmetry.space_group_name_H-M   'P 1'
#
loop_
_entity.id
_entity.type
_entity.pdbx_description
1 polymer ?
#
loop_
_entity_poly.entity_id
_entity_poly.type
_entity_poly.pdbx_seq_one_letter_code
_entity_poly.pdbx_strand_id
1 'polypeptide(L)'
;MPELPEVEVLKRSLQKKLRFSRIIRIKIYNRNLRYKVPYSISRDLKNHIVNNISRISKYIIFHINFSKKLLIHLGMSGTIHLIEKNNKNNTNASFYHSSYLPQKHNHIEISFSNDIKMIYNDPRRFGYLKLLKKN
;
A
#
# COMPACT_ATOMS: atom_id res chain seq x y z
N MET A 1 0.39 -15.00 -9.39
CA MET A 1 0.73 -14.63 -8.00
C MET A 1 2.13 -14.04 -7.96
N PRO A 2 2.32 -12.90 -7.33
CA PRO A 2 3.67 -12.33 -7.22
C PRO A 2 4.63 -13.26 -6.49
N GLU A 3 5.80 -13.44 -7.07
CA GLU A 3 6.83 -14.27 -6.48
C GLU A 3 7.65 -13.48 -5.45
N LEU A 4 8.39 -14.18 -4.61
CA LEU A 4 9.15 -13.57 -3.52
C LEU A 4 10.11 -12.47 -3.99
N PRO A 5 10.90 -12.65 -5.06
CA PRO A 5 11.79 -11.58 -5.55
C PRO A 5 11.03 -10.32 -5.97
N GLU A 6 9.84 -10.47 -6.55
CA GLU A 6 9.04 -9.34 -6.98
C GLU A 6 8.51 -8.56 -5.77
N VAL A 7 8.08 -9.27 -4.71
CA VAL A 7 7.62 -8.63 -3.49
C VAL A 7 8.78 -7.87 -2.82
N GLU A 8 9.98 -8.43 -2.85
CA GLU A 8 11.15 -7.76 -2.29
C GLU A 8 11.50 -6.47 -3.06
N VAL A 9 11.44 -6.49 -4.40
CA VAL A 9 11.66 -5.29 -5.22
C VAL A 9 10.63 -4.23 -4.90
N LEU A 10 9.37 -4.62 -4.81
CA LEU A 10 8.28 -3.70 -4.45
C LEU A 10 8.54 -3.09 -3.06
N LYS A 11 8.89 -3.92 -2.07
CA LYS A 11 9.18 -3.45 -0.72
C LYS A 11 10.28 -2.39 -0.73
N ARG A 12 11.35 -2.61 -1.47
CA ARG A 12 12.46 -1.65 -1.55
C ARG A 12 12.02 -0.34 -2.18
N SER A 13 11.20 -0.40 -3.22
CA SER A 13 10.67 0.80 -3.86
C SER A 13 9.78 1.60 -2.90
N LEU A 14 8.89 0.92 -2.19
CA LEU A 14 8.03 1.57 -1.20
C LEU A 14 8.85 2.18 -0.06
N GLN A 15 9.85 1.45 0.42
CA GLN A 15 10.74 1.92 1.48
C GLN A 15 11.45 3.21 1.06
N LYS A 16 12.00 3.23 -0.15
CA LYS A 16 12.69 4.41 -0.68
C LYS A 16 11.77 5.62 -0.79
N LYS A 17 10.53 5.41 -1.22
CA LYS A 17 9.60 6.51 -1.53
C LYS A 17 8.76 6.96 -0.34
N LEU A 18 8.45 6.07 0.60
CA LEU A 18 7.43 6.35 1.62
C LEU A 18 7.98 6.37 3.04
N ARG A 19 9.19 5.86 3.28
CA ARG A 19 9.75 5.86 4.64
C ARG A 19 9.86 7.29 5.17
N PHE A 20 9.46 7.47 6.42
CA PHE A 20 9.45 8.75 7.14
C PHE A 20 8.39 9.74 6.68
N SER A 21 7.54 9.38 5.72
CA SER A 21 6.43 10.23 5.34
C SER A 21 5.25 10.01 6.29
N ARG A 22 4.39 11.03 6.38
CA ARG A 22 3.18 10.98 7.21
C ARG A 22 2.00 10.60 6.36
N ILE A 23 1.14 9.74 6.87
CA ILE A 23 -0.13 9.40 6.21
C ILE A 23 -1.10 10.55 6.42
N ILE A 24 -1.52 11.20 5.33
CA ILE A 24 -2.41 12.36 5.38
C ILE A 24 -3.87 11.93 5.25
N ARG A 25 -4.14 10.99 4.34
CA ARG A 25 -5.51 10.62 4.01
C ARG A 25 -5.56 9.19 3.48
N ILE A 26 -6.62 8.47 3.83
CA ILE A 26 -6.91 7.15 3.27
C ILE A 26 -8.33 7.18 2.71
N LYS A 27 -8.46 6.85 1.43
CA LYS A 27 -9.75 6.65 0.78
C LYS A 27 -9.94 5.17 0.49
N ILE A 28 -11.06 4.64 0.91
CA ILE A 28 -11.43 3.26 0.64
C ILE A 28 -12.58 3.27 -0.35
N TYR A 29 -12.30 2.87 -1.58
CA TYR A 29 -13.31 2.82 -2.63
C TYR A 29 -14.09 1.50 -2.60
N ASN A 30 -13.42 0.41 -2.18
CA ASN A 30 -14.06 -0.90 -2.08
C ASN A 30 -13.44 -1.66 -0.90
N ARG A 31 -14.27 -1.96 0.10
CA ARG A 31 -13.85 -2.71 1.28
C ARG A 31 -13.84 -4.22 1.08
N ASN A 32 -14.42 -4.70 -0.01
CA ASN A 32 -14.68 -6.12 -0.22
C ASN A 32 -13.48 -6.81 -0.89
N LEU A 33 -12.34 -6.80 -0.22
CA LEU A 33 -11.19 -7.62 -0.57
C LEU A 33 -11.37 -9.02 0.03
N ARG A 34 -10.34 -9.85 0.04
CA ARG A 34 -10.42 -11.19 0.64
C ARG A 34 -10.98 -11.13 2.06
N TYR A 35 -10.52 -10.15 2.84
CA TYR A 35 -11.11 -9.80 4.13
C TYR A 35 -11.56 -8.34 4.03
N LYS A 36 -12.69 -8.04 4.64
CA LYS A 36 -13.19 -6.66 4.59
C LYS A 36 -12.22 -5.69 5.25
N VAL A 37 -11.93 -4.59 4.56
CA VAL A 37 -11.12 -3.52 5.14
C VAL A 37 -11.92 -2.85 6.26
N PRO A 38 -11.38 -2.79 7.50
CA PRO A 38 -12.11 -2.16 8.61
C PRO A 38 -12.37 -0.68 8.35
N TYR A 39 -13.55 -0.18 8.76
CA TYR A 39 -13.84 1.25 8.66
C TYR A 39 -12.87 2.10 9.48
N SER A 40 -12.34 1.54 10.56
CA SER A 40 -11.44 2.25 11.46
C SER A 40 -10.04 2.47 10.90
N ILE A 41 -9.69 1.83 9.78
CA ILE A 41 -8.32 1.88 9.26
C ILE A 41 -7.88 3.32 8.96
N SER A 42 -8.78 4.13 8.42
CA SER A 42 -8.48 5.53 8.12
C SER A 42 -8.16 6.31 9.40
N ARG A 43 -9.00 6.15 10.42
CA ARG A 43 -8.80 6.80 11.71
C ARG A 43 -7.49 6.35 12.37
N ASP A 44 -7.21 5.05 12.32
CA ASP A 44 -6.09 4.47 13.03
C ASP A 44 -4.73 4.81 12.40
N LEU A 45 -4.70 5.07 11.10
CA LEU A 45 -3.46 5.35 10.37
C LEU A 45 -3.24 6.82 10.08
N LYS A 46 -4.30 7.62 10.03
CA LYS A 46 -4.18 9.04 9.67
C LYS A 46 -3.26 9.78 10.64
N ASN A 47 -2.43 10.64 10.09
CA ASN A 47 -1.47 11.50 10.80
C ASN A 47 -0.28 10.77 11.42
N HIS A 48 -0.16 9.47 11.21
CA HIS A 48 1.01 8.72 11.67
C HIS A 48 2.10 8.69 10.60
N ILE A 49 3.35 8.63 11.07
CA ILE A 49 4.52 8.53 10.21
C ILE A 49 4.79 7.05 9.94
N VAL A 50 5.15 6.76 8.68
CA VAL A 50 5.65 5.43 8.32
C VAL A 50 7.11 5.35 8.75
N ASN A 51 7.38 4.63 9.82
CA ASN A 51 8.74 4.52 10.37
C ASN A 51 9.62 3.65 9.51
N ASN A 52 9.07 2.60 8.95
CA ASN A 52 9.80 1.69 8.06
C ASN A 52 8.82 0.84 7.29
N ILE A 53 9.33 0.20 6.25
CA ILE A 53 8.59 -0.79 5.46
C ILE A 53 9.47 -2.03 5.36
N SER A 54 8.94 -3.17 5.72
CA SER A 54 9.67 -4.44 5.70
C SER A 54 8.86 -5.51 4.96
N ARG A 55 9.45 -6.67 4.83
CA ARG A 55 8.81 -7.82 4.20
C ARG A 55 9.02 -9.05 5.08
N ILE A 56 7.95 -9.81 5.28
CA ILE A 56 8.02 -11.15 5.85
C ILE A 56 7.29 -12.07 4.89
N SER A 57 8.01 -13.04 4.31
CA SER A 57 7.46 -13.89 3.25
C SER A 57 6.88 -13.00 2.14
N LYS A 58 5.63 -13.18 1.75
CA LYS A 58 4.96 -12.39 0.71
C LYS A 58 4.11 -11.25 1.28
N TYR A 59 4.31 -10.92 2.56
CA TYR A 59 3.66 -9.79 3.20
C TYR A 59 4.56 -8.57 3.15
N ILE A 60 3.98 -7.43 2.81
CA ILE A 60 4.62 -6.12 2.97
C ILE A 60 4.07 -5.52 4.25
N ILE A 61 4.96 -5.00 5.10
CA ILE A 61 4.59 -4.51 6.42
C ILE A 61 4.99 -3.05 6.54
N PHE A 62 3.98 -2.19 6.75
CA PHE A 62 4.22 -0.79 7.09
C PHE A 62 4.27 -0.66 8.61
N HIS A 63 5.43 -0.28 9.13
CA HIS A 63 5.62 -0.05 10.57
C HIS A 63 5.22 1.39 10.88
N ILE A 64 4.12 1.56 11.61
CA ILE A 64 3.55 2.87 11.87
C ILE A 64 4.05 3.42 13.21
N ASN A 65 3.92 2.62 14.29
CA ASN A 65 4.49 2.95 15.58
C ASN A 65 4.69 1.64 16.36
N PHE A 66 5.03 1.72 17.64
CA PHE A 66 5.28 0.52 18.44
C PHE A 66 4.07 -0.42 18.51
N SER A 67 2.87 0.12 18.33
CA SER A 67 1.64 -0.65 18.54
C SER A 67 0.88 -0.94 17.25
N LYS A 68 1.28 -0.36 16.11
CA LYS A 68 0.50 -0.49 14.88
C LYS A 68 1.38 -0.90 13.70
N LYS A 69 0.91 -1.90 12.97
CA LYS A 69 1.52 -2.35 11.71
C LYS A 69 0.42 -2.58 10.69
N LEU A 70 0.65 -2.13 9.47
CA LEU A 70 -0.25 -2.42 8.36
C LEU A 70 0.38 -3.52 7.50
N LEU A 71 -0.31 -4.66 7.39
CA LEU A 71 0.11 -5.76 6.54
C LEU A 71 -0.63 -5.68 5.21
N ILE A 72 0.11 -5.87 4.12
CA ILE A 72 -0.45 -5.93 2.77
C ILE A 72 -0.04 -7.24 2.13
N HIS A 73 -1.02 -8.00 1.66
CA HIS A 73 -0.81 -9.20 0.86
C HIS A 73 -1.44 -8.98 -0.51
N LEU A 74 -0.68 -9.20 -1.58
CA LEU A 74 -1.14 -8.87 -2.93
C LEU A 74 -2.05 -9.94 -3.54
N GLY A 75 -2.15 -11.12 -2.93
CA GLY A 75 -2.97 -12.20 -3.46
C GLY A 75 -2.50 -12.63 -4.84
N MET A 76 -3.44 -12.79 -5.76
CA MET A 76 -3.15 -13.25 -7.13
C MET A 76 -2.90 -12.10 -8.09
N SER A 77 -3.63 -11.00 -7.95
CA SER A 77 -3.64 -9.91 -8.94
C SER A 77 -3.43 -8.53 -8.34
N GLY A 78 -3.09 -8.44 -7.05
CA GLY A 78 -2.86 -7.15 -6.42
C GLY A 78 -1.61 -6.46 -6.91
N THR A 79 -1.69 -5.15 -7.12
CA THR A 79 -0.56 -4.30 -7.48
C THR A 79 -0.62 -3.01 -6.68
N ILE A 80 0.54 -2.39 -6.52
CA ILE A 80 0.64 -1.10 -5.84
C ILE A 80 1.25 -0.10 -6.81
N HIS A 81 0.61 1.05 -6.93
CA HIS A 81 1.04 2.12 -7.84
C HIS A 81 1.32 3.38 -7.03
N LEU A 82 2.45 4.03 -7.32
CA LEU A 82 2.81 5.30 -6.70
C LEU A 82 2.67 6.42 -7.71
N ILE A 83 1.97 7.48 -7.32
CA ILE A 83 1.78 8.68 -8.12
C ILE A 83 2.48 9.84 -7.40
N GLU A 84 3.44 10.47 -8.09
CA GLU A 84 4.16 11.62 -7.55
C GLU A 84 3.59 12.89 -8.15
N LYS A 85 3.05 13.77 -7.29
CA LYS A 85 2.32 14.95 -7.71
C LYS A 85 3.12 15.89 -8.60
N ASN A 86 4.41 16.07 -8.32
CA ASN A 86 5.26 17.01 -9.03
C ASN A 86 6.09 16.34 -10.13
N ASN A 87 5.80 15.10 -10.46
CA ASN A 87 6.51 14.35 -11.48
C ASN A 87 5.53 14.04 -12.61
N LYS A 88 5.90 14.41 -13.84
CA LYS A 88 5.08 14.13 -15.02
C LYS A 88 4.97 12.63 -15.30
N ASN A 89 5.93 11.85 -14.82
CA ASN A 89 5.95 10.41 -15.00
C ASN A 89 5.56 9.75 -13.68
N ASN A 90 4.40 9.12 -13.67
CA ASN A 90 3.98 8.36 -12.50
C ASN A 90 4.89 7.16 -12.31
N THR A 91 5.33 6.96 -11.09
CA THR A 91 6.15 5.81 -10.73
C THR A 91 5.22 4.63 -10.45
N ASN A 92 5.46 3.54 -11.15
CA ASN A 92 4.72 2.31 -10.95
C ASN A 92 5.61 1.32 -10.17
N ALA A 93 5.21 1.04 -8.93
CA ALA A 93 5.93 0.09 -8.07
C ALA A 93 5.35 -1.32 -8.18
N SER A 94 4.57 -1.61 -9.22
CA SER A 94 4.00 -2.92 -9.44
C SER A 94 4.96 -3.83 -10.21
N PHE A 95 4.66 -5.12 -10.20
CA PHE A 95 5.46 -6.12 -10.91
C PHE A 95 5.30 -6.07 -12.43
N TYR A 96 4.24 -5.45 -12.90
CA TYR A 96 3.88 -5.50 -14.32
C TYR A 96 4.52 -4.38 -15.12
N HIS A 97 5.33 -3.55 -14.49
CA HIS A 97 6.09 -2.48 -15.15
C HIS A 97 5.23 -1.58 -16.05
N SER A 98 3.94 -1.47 -15.75
CA SER A 98 3.06 -0.57 -16.47
C SER A 98 3.31 0.86 -16.02
N SER A 99 3.54 1.76 -16.98
CA SER A 99 3.65 3.20 -16.69
C SER A 99 2.29 3.86 -16.50
N TYR A 100 1.21 3.13 -16.75
CA TYR A 100 -0.15 3.67 -16.66
C TYR A 100 -0.82 3.21 -15.40
N LEU A 101 -1.46 4.15 -14.71
CA LEU A 101 -2.32 3.83 -13.60
C LEU A 101 -3.59 3.16 -14.13
N PRO A 102 -3.95 1.98 -13.63
CA PRO A 102 -5.21 1.35 -14.03
C PRO A 102 -6.40 2.23 -13.67
N GLN A 103 -7.41 2.27 -14.54
CA GLN A 103 -8.62 3.04 -14.30
C GLN A 103 -9.67 2.26 -13.51
N LYS A 104 -9.55 0.93 -13.48
CA LYS A 104 -10.50 0.06 -12.78
C LYS A 104 -9.81 -0.70 -11.66
N HIS A 105 -10.60 -1.09 -10.65
CA HIS A 105 -10.17 -1.97 -9.56
C HIS A 105 -9.19 -1.31 -8.58
N ASN A 106 -9.22 0.02 -8.51
CA ASN A 106 -8.49 0.76 -7.48
C ASN A 106 -9.35 0.78 -6.20
N HIS A 107 -8.91 0.04 -5.19
CA HIS A 107 -9.72 -0.16 -4.00
C HIS A 107 -9.36 0.75 -2.85
N ILE A 108 -8.08 1.11 -2.73
CA ILE A 108 -7.59 1.92 -1.63
C ILE A 108 -6.58 2.93 -2.16
N GLU A 109 -6.69 4.16 -1.66
CA GLU A 109 -5.75 5.24 -1.98
C GLU A 109 -5.23 5.84 -0.68
N ILE A 110 -3.92 5.91 -0.53
CA ILE A 110 -3.28 6.52 0.64
C ILE A 110 -2.45 7.71 0.16
N SER A 111 -2.71 8.89 0.73
CA SER A 111 -1.95 10.11 0.43
C SER A 111 -0.96 10.39 1.53
N PHE A 112 0.27 10.72 1.15
CA PHE A 112 1.38 10.95 2.06
C PHE A 112 1.85 12.41 2.03
N SER A 113 2.54 12.83 3.08
CA SER A 113 3.01 14.21 3.25
C SER A 113 4.05 14.67 2.24
N ASN A 114 4.68 13.74 1.52
CA ASN A 114 5.65 14.05 0.47
C ASN A 114 5.03 14.14 -0.92
N ASP A 115 3.72 14.36 -0.98
CA ASP A 115 2.95 14.49 -2.23
C ASP A 115 2.91 13.21 -3.08
N ILE A 116 3.12 12.07 -2.46
CA ILE A 116 2.97 10.76 -3.12
C ILE A 116 1.64 10.15 -2.72
N LYS A 117 0.94 9.58 -3.68
CA LYS A 117 -0.24 8.74 -3.45
C LYS A 117 0.09 7.29 -3.76
N MET A 118 -0.32 6.41 -2.87
CA MET A 118 -0.21 4.96 -3.08
C MET A 118 -1.59 4.41 -3.39
N ILE A 119 -1.71 3.66 -4.49
CA ILE A 119 -2.98 3.06 -4.90
C ILE A 119 -2.83 1.55 -4.91
N TYR A 120 -3.74 0.89 -4.21
CA TYR A 120 -3.85 -0.56 -4.22
C TYR A 120 -4.90 -0.97 -5.24
N ASN A 121 -4.47 -1.73 -6.24
CA ASN A 121 -5.33 -2.24 -7.32
C ASN A 121 -5.37 -3.76 -7.26
N ASP A 122 -6.55 -4.35 -7.41
CA ASP A 122 -6.68 -5.82 -7.35
C ASP A 122 -7.96 -6.28 -8.05
N PRO A 123 -7.89 -6.64 -9.34
CA PRO A 123 -9.08 -7.08 -10.05
C PRO A 123 -9.79 -8.28 -9.43
N ARG A 124 -9.05 -9.25 -8.92
CA ARG A 124 -9.62 -10.47 -8.35
C ARG A 124 -9.98 -10.36 -6.88
N ARG A 125 -9.50 -9.32 -6.19
CA ARG A 125 -9.77 -9.05 -4.78
C ARG A 125 -9.37 -10.19 -3.84
N PHE A 126 -8.34 -10.93 -4.17
CA PHE A 126 -7.81 -12.00 -3.33
C PHE A 126 -6.72 -11.51 -2.38
N GLY A 127 -6.20 -10.30 -2.61
CA GLY A 127 -5.30 -9.68 -1.66
C GLY A 127 -6.06 -9.07 -0.49
N TYR A 128 -5.33 -8.53 0.46
CA TYR A 128 -5.95 -7.93 1.64
C TYR A 128 -4.99 -7.02 2.39
N LEU A 129 -5.57 -6.17 3.22
CA LEU A 129 -4.86 -5.33 4.17
C LEU A 129 -5.34 -5.69 5.57
N LYS A 130 -4.40 -5.84 6.51
CA LYS A 130 -4.70 -6.07 7.92
C LYS A 130 -3.95 -5.07 8.78
N LEU A 131 -4.68 -4.45 9.68
CA LEU A 131 -4.08 -3.58 10.68
C LEU A 131 -3.88 -4.38 11.97
N LEU A 132 -2.61 -4.54 12.36
CA LEU A 132 -2.27 -5.21 13.61
C LEU A 132 -2.02 -4.16 14.68
N LYS A 133 -2.69 -4.32 15.80
CA LYS A 133 -2.54 -3.45 16.97
C LYS A 133 -2.03 -4.27 18.14
N LYS A 134 -1.00 -3.77 18.80
CA LYS A 134 -0.48 -4.38 20.01
C LYS A 134 -1.22 -3.78 21.21
N ASN A 135 -1.73 -4.64 22.06
CA ASN A 135 -2.40 -4.19 23.29
C ASN A 135 -1.39 -3.76 24.35
#